data_422288f37b9d045eef8d50d0f811de70
#
_entry.id   422288f37b9d045eef8d50d0f811de70
#
_cell.length_a   1.000
_cell.length_b   1.000
_cell.length_c   1.000
_cell.angle_alpha   90.00
_cell.angle_beta   90.00
_cell.angle_gamma   90.00
#
_symmetry.space_group_name_H-M   'P 1'
#
loop_
_entity.id
_entity.type
_entity.pdbx_description
1 polymer ?
#
loop_
_entity_poly.entity_id
_entity_poly.type
_entity_poly.pdbx_seq_one_letter_code
_entity_poly.pdbx_strand_id
1 'polypeptide(L)'
;MIKYCFSEKTITFKLSDLVHTKKLPTNFKNSKKYSQIKSTISALGLVEPILIYIDQSDKTAKIIDGHLRVEALKDIGEDKANCLISTTYDTYTPNKKVNRITIIQIQRMLKEAVRVGVPEEMLCTSLNISIDSLRTNMSVLKGICPQVVDLFNDKDIPINTFRVLKRMVPFRQIECANLMIRFDNYSKLFA
;
A
#
# COMPACT_ATOMS: atom_id res chain seq x y z
N MET A 1 19.50 -12.56 19.23
CA MET A 1 18.06 -12.93 19.32
C MET A 1 17.23 -11.73 18.90
N ILE A 2 16.42 -11.86 17.86
CA ILE A 2 15.55 -10.77 17.38
C ILE A 2 14.40 -10.64 18.38
N LYS A 3 14.18 -9.41 18.92
CA LYS A 3 13.00 -9.12 19.76
C LYS A 3 11.81 -8.81 18.86
N TYR A 4 10.73 -9.56 18.99
CA TYR A 4 9.47 -9.24 18.34
C TYR A 4 8.75 -8.13 19.12
N CYS A 5 8.31 -7.08 18.41
CA CYS A 5 7.57 -5.97 19.01
C CYS A 5 6.05 -6.23 19.07
N PHE A 6 5.59 -7.45 18.81
CA PHE A 6 4.18 -7.84 18.80
C PHE A 6 4.00 -9.29 19.24
N SER A 7 2.80 -9.66 19.67
CA SER A 7 2.41 -11.02 20.03
C SER A 7 2.42 -11.94 18.81
N GLU A 8 2.75 -13.21 19.00
CA GLU A 8 2.72 -14.21 17.91
C GLU A 8 1.30 -14.57 17.45
N LYS A 9 0.30 -14.33 18.28
CA LYS A 9 -1.11 -14.67 18.01
C LYS A 9 -1.97 -13.43 17.87
N THR A 10 -2.89 -13.47 16.91
CA THR A 10 -3.96 -12.47 16.80
C THR A 10 -5.07 -12.77 17.81
N ILE A 11 -5.66 -11.72 18.33
CA ILE A 11 -6.81 -11.78 19.27
C ILE A 11 -7.94 -10.97 18.65
N THR A 12 -9.16 -11.47 18.78
CA THR A 12 -10.36 -10.77 18.29
C THR A 12 -10.84 -9.75 19.32
N PHE A 13 -10.99 -8.50 18.91
CA PHE A 13 -11.53 -7.41 19.71
C PHE A 13 -12.83 -6.88 19.11
N LYS A 14 -13.73 -6.37 19.96
CA LYS A 14 -14.87 -5.57 19.49
C LYS A 14 -14.37 -4.22 18.97
N LEU A 15 -14.91 -3.76 17.86
CA LEU A 15 -14.53 -2.47 17.27
C LEU A 15 -14.92 -1.28 18.14
N SER A 16 -15.94 -1.45 19.01
CA SER A 16 -16.33 -0.46 20.01
C SER A 16 -15.28 -0.21 21.09
N ASP A 17 -14.47 -1.22 21.40
CA ASP A 17 -13.51 -1.19 22.51
C ASP A 17 -12.14 -0.64 22.05
N LEU A 18 -12.00 -0.38 20.75
CA LEU A 18 -10.78 0.13 20.15
C LEU A 18 -10.73 1.66 20.17
N VAL A 19 -9.72 2.23 20.79
CA VAL A 19 -9.55 3.68 20.94
C VAL A 19 -8.59 4.21 19.87
N HIS A 20 -9.03 5.21 19.10
CA HIS A 20 -8.17 5.90 18.13
C HIS A 20 -7.11 6.74 18.83
N THR A 21 -5.83 6.51 18.51
CA THR A 21 -4.72 7.34 19.00
C THR A 21 -4.46 8.57 18.14
N LYS A 22 -5.01 8.60 16.91
CA LYS A 22 -4.86 9.71 15.96
C LYS A 22 -6.23 10.22 15.54
N LYS A 23 -6.40 11.53 15.51
CA LYS A 23 -7.58 12.14 14.89
C LYS A 23 -7.55 11.89 13.39
N LEU A 24 -8.62 11.30 12.87
CA LEU A 24 -8.83 11.18 11.44
C LEU A 24 -9.26 12.52 10.85
N PRO A 25 -8.83 12.90 9.64
CA PRO A 25 -9.33 14.09 8.96
C PRO A 25 -10.87 14.04 8.81
N THR A 26 -11.55 15.17 8.91
CA THR A 26 -13.03 15.23 8.88
C THR A 26 -13.62 14.56 7.62
N ASN A 27 -12.92 14.67 6.49
CA ASN A 27 -13.39 14.14 5.19
C ASN A 27 -12.67 12.84 4.77
N PHE A 28 -12.12 12.06 5.71
CA PHE A 28 -11.35 10.86 5.37
C PHE A 28 -12.18 9.83 4.57
N LYS A 29 -13.50 9.74 4.81
CA LYS A 29 -14.40 8.82 4.10
C LYS A 29 -14.51 9.13 2.60
N ASN A 30 -14.28 10.38 2.19
CA ASN A 30 -14.29 10.80 0.79
C ASN A 30 -12.93 10.58 0.10
N SER A 31 -11.91 10.14 0.83
CA SER A 31 -10.58 9.92 0.26
C SER A 31 -10.54 8.65 -0.59
N LYS A 32 -9.83 8.72 -1.72
CA LYS A 32 -9.57 7.54 -2.57
C LYS A 32 -8.95 6.39 -1.77
N LYS A 33 -8.07 6.70 -0.82
CA LYS A 33 -7.42 5.72 0.05
C LYS A 33 -8.43 4.97 0.91
N TYR A 34 -9.40 5.68 1.51
CA TYR A 34 -10.44 5.04 2.33
C TYR A 34 -11.33 4.14 1.47
N SER A 35 -11.77 4.64 0.31
CA SER A 35 -12.57 3.87 -0.65
C SER A 35 -11.87 2.58 -1.09
N GLN A 36 -10.57 2.64 -1.37
CA GLN A 36 -9.77 1.45 -1.69
C GLN A 36 -9.70 0.45 -0.54
N ILE A 37 -9.43 0.93 0.70
CA ILE A 37 -9.39 0.07 1.90
C ILE A 37 -10.74 -0.63 2.10
N LYS A 38 -11.85 0.12 2.04
CA LYS A 38 -13.20 -0.40 2.21
C LYS A 38 -13.53 -1.46 1.13
N SER A 39 -13.22 -1.16 -0.13
CA SER A 39 -13.43 -2.08 -1.25
C SER A 39 -12.62 -3.37 -1.10
N THR A 40 -11.34 -3.26 -0.71
CA THR A 40 -10.47 -4.42 -0.47
C THR A 40 -11.00 -5.29 0.67
N ILE A 41 -11.41 -4.68 1.81
CA ILE A 41 -11.95 -5.42 2.94
C ILE A 41 -13.27 -6.11 2.57
N SER A 42 -14.14 -5.44 1.80
CA SER A 42 -15.40 -6.05 1.33
C SER A 42 -15.17 -7.23 0.38
N ALA A 43 -14.12 -7.19 -0.45
CA ALA A 43 -13.84 -8.22 -1.45
C ALA A 43 -13.02 -9.40 -0.91
N LEU A 44 -12.04 -9.14 -0.05
CA LEU A 44 -11.03 -10.12 0.39
C LEU A 44 -11.03 -10.36 1.90
N GLY A 45 -11.82 -9.59 2.67
CA GLY A 45 -11.75 -9.58 4.12
C GLY A 45 -10.57 -8.77 4.65
N LEU A 46 -10.37 -8.84 5.97
CA LEU A 46 -9.26 -8.17 6.66
C LEU A 46 -7.96 -8.97 6.47
N VAL A 47 -7.13 -8.60 5.48
CA VAL A 47 -5.88 -9.29 5.15
C VAL A 47 -4.80 -9.04 6.22
N GLU A 48 -4.68 -7.79 6.68
CA GLU A 48 -3.73 -7.43 7.73
C GLU A 48 -4.47 -7.12 9.03
N PRO A 49 -4.12 -7.74 10.18
CA PRO A 49 -4.76 -7.44 11.46
C PRO A 49 -4.55 -5.97 11.87
N ILE A 50 -5.44 -5.47 12.73
CA ILE A 50 -5.31 -4.16 13.36
C ILE A 50 -4.17 -4.24 14.39
N LEU A 51 -3.21 -3.31 14.36
CA LEU A 51 -2.17 -3.25 15.38
C LEU A 51 -2.64 -2.39 16.55
N ILE A 52 -2.69 -2.99 17.74
CA ILE A 52 -3.14 -2.33 18.97
C ILE A 52 -2.08 -2.42 20.07
N TYR A 53 -2.17 -1.53 21.03
CA TYR A 53 -1.45 -1.59 22.31
C TYR A 53 -2.46 -1.57 23.43
N ILE A 54 -2.30 -2.48 24.41
CA ILE A 54 -3.13 -2.49 25.61
C ILE A 54 -2.42 -1.68 26.68
N ASP A 55 -3.00 -0.55 27.04
CA ASP A 55 -2.47 0.29 28.12
C ASP A 55 -2.64 -0.40 29.45
N GLN A 56 -1.55 -0.56 30.20
CA GLN A 56 -1.55 -1.26 31.50
C GLN A 56 -2.28 -0.47 32.58
N SER A 57 -2.39 0.85 32.43
CA SER A 57 -2.98 1.74 33.45
C SER A 57 -4.50 1.75 33.40
N ASP A 58 -5.10 1.82 32.24
CA ASP A 58 -6.55 1.95 32.02
C ASP A 58 -7.17 0.75 31.30
N LYS A 59 -6.36 -0.25 30.92
CA LYS A 59 -6.71 -1.44 30.15
C LYS A 59 -7.38 -1.15 28.82
N THR A 60 -7.19 0.06 28.27
CA THR A 60 -7.76 0.44 26.97
C THR A 60 -6.95 -0.14 25.83
N ALA A 61 -7.63 -0.59 24.77
CA ALA A 61 -7.00 -1.07 23.54
C ALA A 61 -6.81 0.11 22.57
N LYS A 62 -5.59 0.65 22.52
CA LYS A 62 -5.22 1.81 21.71
C LYS A 62 -4.74 1.37 20.33
N ILE A 63 -5.33 1.89 19.26
CA ILE A 63 -4.96 1.57 17.89
C ILE A 63 -3.63 2.25 17.57
N ILE A 64 -2.60 1.48 17.22
CA ILE A 64 -1.31 1.97 16.73
C ILE A 64 -1.35 2.12 15.20
N ASP A 65 -1.84 1.10 14.49
CA ASP A 65 -2.03 1.12 13.04
C ASP A 65 -3.34 0.45 12.64
N GLY A 66 -3.90 0.89 11.51
CA GLY A 66 -5.17 0.38 10.99
C GLY A 66 -6.38 1.25 11.30
N HIS A 67 -6.23 2.51 11.70
CA HIS A 67 -7.33 3.43 12.02
C HIS A 67 -8.42 3.48 10.93
N LEU A 68 -8.02 3.56 9.64
CA LEU A 68 -8.96 3.55 8.52
C LEU A 68 -9.58 2.18 8.29
N ARG A 69 -8.88 1.09 8.62
CA ARG A 69 -9.41 -0.29 8.55
C ARG A 69 -10.54 -0.49 9.57
N VAL A 70 -10.36 0.03 10.80
CA VAL A 70 -11.39 0.00 11.84
C VAL A 70 -12.66 0.72 11.37
N GLU A 71 -12.53 1.92 10.82
CA GLU A 71 -13.68 2.67 10.32
C GLU A 71 -14.35 2.00 9.10
N ALA A 72 -13.55 1.39 8.22
CA ALA A 72 -14.06 0.64 7.08
C ALA A 72 -14.86 -0.60 7.53
N LEU A 73 -14.36 -1.34 8.52
CA LEU A 73 -15.07 -2.49 9.11
C LEU A 73 -16.40 -2.07 9.74
N LYS A 74 -16.44 -0.98 10.52
CA LYS A 74 -17.68 -0.40 11.05
C LYS A 74 -18.67 -0.03 9.95
N ASP A 75 -18.19 0.61 8.87
CA ASP A 75 -19.02 1.01 7.73
C ASP A 75 -19.52 -0.18 6.87
N ILE A 76 -18.90 -1.36 7.00
CA ILE A 76 -19.33 -2.62 6.37
C ILE A 76 -20.33 -3.36 7.26
N GLY A 77 -20.41 -3.00 8.55
CA GLY A 77 -21.32 -3.63 9.52
C GLY A 77 -20.67 -4.72 10.37
N GLU A 78 -19.35 -4.79 10.40
CA GLU A 78 -18.62 -5.71 11.27
C GLU A 78 -18.55 -5.17 12.69
N ASP A 79 -18.70 -6.07 13.69
CA ASP A 79 -18.62 -5.73 15.11
C ASP A 79 -17.26 -6.03 15.73
N LYS A 80 -16.48 -6.90 15.10
CA LYS A 80 -15.23 -7.42 15.64
C LYS A 80 -14.13 -7.43 14.57
N ALA A 81 -12.88 -7.36 15.02
CA ALA A 81 -11.72 -7.51 14.15
C ALA A 81 -10.60 -8.30 14.81
N ASN A 82 -9.80 -8.97 13.99
CA ASN A 82 -8.55 -9.57 14.43
C ASN A 82 -7.50 -8.50 14.63
N CYS A 83 -6.94 -8.46 15.84
CA CYS A 83 -5.93 -7.51 16.27
C CYS A 83 -4.63 -8.21 16.64
N LEU A 84 -3.52 -7.56 16.39
CA LEU A 84 -2.19 -7.94 16.82
C LEU A 84 -1.78 -7.02 17.97
N ILE A 85 -1.33 -7.58 19.10
CA ILE A 85 -0.95 -6.78 20.26
C ILE A 85 0.52 -6.41 20.16
N SER A 86 0.81 -5.11 20.18
CA SER A 86 2.17 -4.58 20.31
C SER A 86 2.65 -4.68 21.76
N THR A 87 3.90 -5.06 21.96
CA THR A 87 4.57 -5.07 23.26
C THR A 87 5.05 -3.69 23.71
N THR A 88 5.13 -2.74 22.77
CA THR A 88 5.56 -1.36 23.02
C THR A 88 4.52 -0.38 22.50
N TYR A 89 4.30 0.70 23.26
CA TYR A 89 3.51 1.84 22.80
C TYR A 89 4.39 2.75 21.95
N ASP A 90 4.54 2.40 20.68
CA ASP A 90 5.24 3.24 19.72
C ASP A 90 4.27 3.69 18.63
N THR A 91 3.90 4.98 18.66
CA THR A 91 3.05 5.59 17.63
C THR A 91 3.82 5.91 16.35
N TYR A 92 5.13 5.81 16.39
CA TYR A 92 6.01 5.96 15.24
C TYR A 92 6.28 4.60 14.62
N THR A 93 5.42 4.17 13.73
CA THR A 93 5.70 2.99 12.92
C THR A 93 6.64 3.38 11.76
N PRO A 94 7.91 2.93 11.78
CA PRO A 94 8.85 3.16 10.66
C PRO A 94 8.35 2.56 9.34
N ASN A 95 7.40 1.63 9.39
CA ASN A 95 6.79 0.96 8.23
C ASN A 95 6.15 1.89 7.17
N LYS A 96 5.81 3.14 7.51
CA LYS A 96 5.21 4.06 6.51
C LYS A 96 6.15 4.43 5.37
N LYS A 97 7.47 4.32 5.56
CA LYS A 97 8.46 4.61 4.51
C LYS A 97 9.04 3.34 3.86
N VAL A 98 9.04 2.22 4.59
CA VAL A 98 9.70 0.97 4.15
C VAL A 98 8.82 0.15 3.21
N ASN A 99 7.49 0.23 3.33
CA ASN A 99 6.56 -0.61 2.57
C ASN A 99 5.81 0.14 1.44
N ARG A 100 6.44 1.13 0.80
CA ARG A 100 5.89 1.68 -0.44
C ARG A 100 6.18 0.70 -1.57
N ILE A 101 5.12 0.05 -2.05
CA ILE A 101 5.20 -0.80 -3.24
C ILE A 101 5.46 0.11 -4.44
N THR A 102 6.56 -0.13 -5.16
CA THR A 102 6.92 0.64 -6.35
C THR A 102 5.98 0.31 -7.51
N ILE A 103 5.88 1.21 -8.51
CA ILE A 103 5.06 0.97 -9.71
C ILE A 103 5.52 -0.29 -10.46
N ILE A 104 6.80 -0.61 -10.41
CA ILE A 104 7.39 -1.82 -11.01
C ILE A 104 6.87 -3.08 -10.28
N GLN A 105 6.86 -3.04 -8.95
CA GLN A 105 6.34 -4.14 -8.14
C GLN A 105 4.83 -4.31 -8.37
N ILE A 106 4.06 -3.21 -8.39
CA ILE A 106 2.62 -3.25 -8.70
C ILE A 106 2.39 -3.92 -10.06
N GLN A 107 3.14 -3.53 -11.09
CA GLN A 107 3.01 -4.10 -12.41
C GLN A 107 3.29 -5.61 -12.43
N ARG A 108 4.35 -6.06 -11.73
CA ARG A 108 4.68 -7.49 -11.61
C ARG A 108 3.56 -8.27 -10.89
N MET A 109 3.06 -7.73 -9.77
CA MET A 109 1.96 -8.35 -9.01
C MET A 109 0.68 -8.47 -9.84
N LEU A 110 0.29 -7.41 -10.57
CA LEU A 110 -0.89 -7.43 -11.42
C LEU A 110 -0.76 -8.44 -12.56
N LYS A 111 0.39 -8.49 -13.23
CA LYS A 111 0.64 -9.49 -14.29
C LYS A 111 0.60 -10.91 -13.75
N GLU A 112 1.18 -11.13 -12.58
CA GLU A 112 1.16 -12.46 -11.96
C GLU A 112 -0.26 -12.85 -11.56
N ALA A 113 -1.05 -11.95 -10.99
CA ALA A 113 -2.44 -12.22 -10.65
C ALA A 113 -3.27 -12.63 -11.88
N VAL A 114 -3.12 -11.93 -13.01
CA VAL A 114 -3.78 -12.29 -14.27
C VAL A 114 -3.25 -13.63 -14.79
N ARG A 115 -1.94 -13.90 -14.70
CA ARG A 115 -1.33 -15.17 -15.15
C ARG A 115 -1.89 -16.38 -14.39
N VAL A 116 -2.14 -16.24 -13.08
CA VAL A 116 -2.75 -17.31 -12.26
C VAL A 116 -4.28 -17.39 -12.39
N GLY A 117 -4.88 -16.57 -13.27
CA GLY A 117 -6.29 -16.66 -13.63
C GLY A 117 -7.23 -15.76 -12.83
N VAL A 118 -6.72 -14.76 -12.09
CA VAL A 118 -7.59 -13.78 -11.42
C VAL A 118 -8.25 -12.87 -12.48
N PRO A 119 -9.60 -12.78 -12.55
CA PRO A 119 -10.29 -11.93 -13.51
C PRO A 119 -9.94 -10.44 -13.33
N GLU A 120 -9.78 -9.70 -14.45
CA GLU A 120 -9.49 -8.26 -14.43
C GLU A 120 -10.55 -7.46 -13.66
N GLU A 121 -11.83 -7.84 -13.76
CA GLU A 121 -12.94 -7.20 -13.05
C GLU A 121 -12.79 -7.34 -11.52
N MET A 122 -12.35 -8.50 -11.05
CA MET A 122 -12.09 -8.76 -9.64
C MET A 122 -10.93 -7.89 -9.13
N LEU A 123 -9.86 -7.74 -9.93
CA LEU A 123 -8.75 -6.84 -9.61
C LEU A 123 -9.20 -5.38 -9.58
N CYS A 124 -10.01 -4.95 -10.54
CA CYS A 124 -10.58 -3.60 -10.58
C CYS A 124 -11.43 -3.31 -9.34
N THR A 125 -12.29 -4.25 -8.95
CA THR A 125 -13.16 -4.11 -7.77
C THR A 125 -12.34 -4.06 -6.48
N SER A 126 -11.42 -5.01 -6.29
CA SER A 126 -10.60 -5.10 -5.07
C SER A 126 -9.69 -3.89 -4.88
N LEU A 127 -9.11 -3.37 -5.98
CA LEU A 127 -8.20 -2.22 -5.94
C LEU A 127 -8.93 -0.88 -6.08
N ASN A 128 -10.24 -0.91 -6.34
CA ASN A 128 -11.07 0.27 -6.64
C ASN A 128 -10.43 1.17 -7.71
N ILE A 129 -10.11 0.57 -8.85
CA ILE A 129 -9.54 1.25 -10.02
C ILE A 129 -10.36 0.90 -11.27
N SER A 130 -10.31 1.79 -12.27
CA SER A 130 -10.91 1.52 -13.58
C SER A 130 -10.09 0.47 -14.35
N ILE A 131 -10.73 -0.21 -15.29
CA ILE A 131 -10.09 -1.16 -16.20
C ILE A 131 -8.95 -0.50 -17.01
N ASP A 132 -9.11 0.76 -17.40
CA ASP A 132 -8.07 1.52 -18.10
C ASP A 132 -6.86 1.80 -17.21
N SER A 133 -7.10 2.09 -15.93
CA SER A 133 -6.03 2.26 -14.94
C SER A 133 -5.28 0.94 -14.70
N LEU A 134 -6.01 -0.19 -14.64
CA LEU A 134 -5.41 -1.52 -14.50
C LEU A 134 -4.51 -1.82 -15.71
N ARG A 135 -5.02 -1.67 -16.93
CA ARG A 135 -4.27 -1.91 -18.18
C ARG A 135 -3.07 -0.97 -18.32
N THR A 136 -3.21 0.30 -17.90
CA THR A 136 -2.11 1.27 -17.86
C THR A 136 -1.00 0.80 -16.92
N ASN A 137 -1.33 0.35 -15.71
CA ASN A 137 -0.37 -0.17 -14.75
C ASN A 137 0.31 -1.45 -15.26
N MET A 138 -0.43 -2.37 -15.86
CA MET A 138 0.12 -3.60 -16.43
C MET A 138 1.06 -3.35 -17.61
N SER A 139 0.86 -2.28 -18.37
CA SER A 139 1.65 -1.92 -19.56
C SER A 139 2.72 -0.87 -19.28
N VAL A 140 2.90 -0.41 -18.03
CA VAL A 140 3.78 0.72 -17.68
C VAL A 140 5.23 0.50 -18.12
N LEU A 141 5.74 -0.73 -18.08
CA LEU A 141 7.11 -1.08 -18.46
C LEU A 141 7.27 -1.48 -19.93
N LYS A 142 6.18 -1.54 -20.71
CA LYS A 142 6.26 -1.86 -22.14
C LYS A 142 7.04 -0.76 -22.88
N GLY A 143 8.15 -1.11 -23.52
CA GLY A 143 9.04 -0.15 -24.21
C GLY A 143 10.08 0.51 -23.31
N ILE A 144 10.23 0.06 -22.07
CA ILE A 144 11.35 0.44 -21.19
C ILE A 144 12.44 -0.62 -21.28
N CYS A 145 13.69 -0.16 -21.40
CA CYS A 145 14.87 -1.03 -21.45
C CYS A 145 14.99 -1.84 -20.14
N PRO A 146 15.28 -3.15 -20.18
CA PRO A 146 15.43 -3.99 -19.00
C PRO A 146 16.39 -3.42 -17.95
N GLN A 147 17.55 -2.88 -18.37
CA GLN A 147 18.52 -2.27 -17.48
C GLN A 147 17.92 -1.10 -16.68
N VAL A 148 17.05 -0.30 -17.31
CA VAL A 148 16.35 0.80 -16.62
C VAL A 148 15.34 0.28 -15.61
N VAL A 149 14.64 -0.81 -15.93
CA VAL A 149 13.73 -1.47 -14.98
C VAL A 149 14.49 -1.95 -13.75
N ASP A 150 15.66 -2.53 -13.92
CA ASP A 150 16.51 -3.00 -12.82
C ASP A 150 17.05 -1.84 -11.98
N LEU A 151 17.52 -0.77 -12.61
CA LEU A 151 17.99 0.46 -11.94
C LEU A 151 16.90 1.12 -11.10
N PHE A 152 15.63 1.02 -11.50
CA PHE A 152 14.50 1.66 -10.84
C PHE A 152 13.68 0.73 -9.94
N ASN A 153 14.10 -0.52 -9.75
CA ASN A 153 13.33 -1.56 -9.08
C ASN A 153 12.89 -1.18 -7.66
N ASP A 154 13.73 -0.47 -6.92
CA ASP A 154 13.54 -0.03 -5.54
C ASP A 154 13.19 1.47 -5.41
N LYS A 155 13.01 2.18 -6.53
CA LYS A 155 12.77 3.62 -6.58
C LYS A 155 11.29 3.94 -6.77
N ASP A 156 10.81 4.99 -6.10
CA ASP A 156 9.44 5.49 -6.24
C ASP A 156 9.34 6.41 -7.48
N ILE A 157 9.25 5.80 -8.66
CA ILE A 157 9.22 6.51 -9.94
C ILE A 157 7.78 6.82 -10.34
N PRO A 158 7.41 8.08 -10.61
CA PRO A 158 6.09 8.42 -11.10
C PRO A 158 5.77 7.78 -12.46
N ILE A 159 4.54 7.31 -12.66
CA ILE A 159 4.11 6.68 -13.92
C ILE A 159 4.34 7.58 -15.15
N ASN A 160 4.22 8.91 -14.98
CA ASN A 160 4.43 9.87 -16.06
C ASN A 160 5.90 9.94 -16.53
N THR A 161 6.85 9.63 -15.67
CA THR A 161 8.26 9.54 -15.99
C THR A 161 8.52 8.37 -16.96
N PHE A 162 7.92 7.21 -16.70
CA PHE A 162 7.98 6.09 -17.64
C PHE A 162 7.39 6.45 -19.01
N ARG A 163 6.35 7.30 -19.07
CA ARG A 163 5.79 7.77 -20.36
C ARG A 163 6.76 8.62 -21.16
N VAL A 164 7.62 9.41 -20.50
CA VAL A 164 8.68 10.18 -21.16
C VAL A 164 9.77 9.24 -21.64
N LEU A 165 10.29 8.37 -20.77
CA LEU A 165 11.34 7.41 -21.10
C LEU A 165 10.99 6.52 -22.30
N LYS A 166 9.74 6.09 -22.43
CA LYS A 166 9.26 5.28 -23.57
C LYS A 166 9.48 5.92 -24.94
N ARG A 167 9.62 7.25 -25.00
CA ARG A 167 9.85 8.00 -26.25
C ARG A 167 11.32 8.02 -26.65
N MET A 168 12.21 7.55 -25.78
CA MET A 168 13.65 7.54 -26.00
C MET A 168 14.11 6.20 -26.53
N VAL A 169 15.20 6.20 -27.30
CA VAL A 169 15.91 4.95 -27.66
C VAL A 169 16.56 4.34 -26.42
N PRO A 170 16.79 3.01 -26.37
CA PRO A 170 17.26 2.31 -25.16
C PRO A 170 18.50 2.91 -24.52
N PHE A 171 19.48 3.32 -25.31
CA PHE A 171 20.70 3.95 -24.81
C PHE A 171 20.40 5.24 -24.04
N ARG A 172 19.53 6.11 -24.57
CA ARG A 172 19.13 7.35 -23.91
C ARG A 172 18.30 7.11 -22.65
N GLN A 173 17.49 6.05 -22.62
CA GLN A 173 16.79 5.66 -21.41
C GLN A 173 17.75 5.35 -20.27
N ILE A 174 18.86 4.63 -20.56
CA ILE A 174 19.87 4.26 -19.56
C ILE A 174 20.63 5.49 -19.07
N GLU A 175 21.06 6.38 -19.97
CA GLU A 175 21.72 7.64 -19.60
C GLU A 175 20.83 8.48 -18.68
N CYS A 176 19.57 8.69 -19.09
CA CYS A 176 18.59 9.44 -18.32
C CYS A 176 18.37 8.81 -16.94
N ALA A 177 18.19 7.49 -16.86
CA ALA A 177 18.01 6.79 -15.60
C ALA A 177 19.20 6.97 -14.65
N ASN A 178 20.42 6.88 -15.15
CA ASN A 178 21.64 7.11 -14.36
C ASN A 178 21.72 8.55 -13.84
N LEU A 179 21.37 9.54 -14.64
CA LEU A 179 21.31 10.94 -14.22
C LEU A 179 20.22 11.14 -13.14
N MET A 180 19.03 10.56 -13.33
CA MET A 180 17.95 10.64 -12.36
C MET A 180 18.35 10.06 -10.99
N ILE A 181 19.07 8.93 -10.99
CA ILE A 181 19.58 8.31 -9.77
C ILE A 181 20.66 9.19 -9.13
N ARG A 182 21.61 9.69 -9.91
CA ARG A 182 22.70 10.54 -9.43
C ARG A 182 22.20 11.81 -8.75
N PHE A 183 21.12 12.41 -9.25
CA PHE A 183 20.52 13.64 -8.70
C PHE A 183 19.31 13.37 -7.78
N ASP A 184 18.97 12.11 -7.53
CA ASP A 184 17.78 11.68 -6.78
C ASP A 184 16.49 12.40 -7.22
N ASN A 185 16.36 12.63 -8.53
CA ASN A 185 15.24 13.36 -9.12
C ASN A 185 14.53 12.52 -10.18
N TYR A 186 13.37 11.97 -9.80
CA TYR A 186 12.59 11.06 -10.65
C TYR A 186 11.39 11.74 -11.32
N SER A 187 11.36 13.06 -11.37
CA SER A 187 10.27 13.81 -11.99
C SER A 187 10.28 13.69 -13.53
N LYS A 188 9.09 13.78 -14.12
CA LYS A 188 8.93 13.79 -15.58
C LYS A 188 9.63 14.99 -16.28
N LEU A 189 9.85 16.08 -15.54
CA LEU A 189 10.49 17.28 -16.07
C LEU A 189 12.02 17.14 -16.13
N PHE A 190 12.57 16.26 -15.32
CA PHE A 190 14.01 15.96 -15.31
C PHE A 190 14.37 14.88 -16.34
N ALA A 191 13.42 13.99 -16.68
CA ALA A 191 13.59 12.97 -17.72
C ALA A 191 13.51 13.59 -19.13
#